data_6f6e6d09a8fe09b6b9a007f9fa90dff5
#
_entry.id   6f6e6d09a8fe09b6b9a007f9fa90dff5
#
_cell.length_a   1.000
_cell.length_b   1.000
_cell.length_c   1.000
_cell.angle_alpha   90.00
_cell.angle_beta   90.00
_cell.angle_gamma   90.00
#
_symmetry.space_group_name_H-M   'P 1'
#
loop_
_entity.id
_entity.type
_entity.pdbx_description
1 polymer ?
#
loop_
_entity_poly.entity_id
_entity_poly.type
_entity_poly.pdbx_seq_one_letter_code
_entity_poly.pdbx_strand_id
1 'polypeptide(L)'
;MIIEELKYKVRDIVKGYTDDEENGVRAFSGSLDVRPPYQREFIYSDDKQQKVIETVLKGYPLNVFYWGTTGIVGQFELIDGQQRTLSICRFVKGAYSIKYEGNDCTFQGLPQDAQNSILNYELTIYKCDGTDEEKLAWFETINIASEALTAQELRNAVYTGAWLSDAKRYFSKTNCPAVSFGGDYIKGTPNRQEILETVLKWISNSQGITLTEYMSNHKNDANAEELWNYFQEVIRWVKRVFGASTKEMKSVQWGTLYNKCHENHYVDENDKIMCYIDGTEGLHTKAELQAEIVRLQEDDEVTSSVGIYNYVLTGDEKKLSVRKFPDKIKLKKWKQQGGLCNMCHRPFDISDMTADHITPWSKGGKTIEGNCQVLCVECNSKKSAKKEVAMNEITCKNCGKPVKPGMFCQFCGTKN
;
A
#
# COMPACT_ATOMS: atom_id res chain seq x y z
N MET A 1 -14.79 -27.82 -6.52
CA MET A 1 -14.85 -27.76 -5.04
C MET A 1 -16.09 -28.46 -4.53
N ILE A 2 -16.00 -29.31 -3.49
CA ILE A 2 -17.10 -29.97 -2.81
C ILE A 2 -17.33 -29.25 -1.47
N ILE A 3 -18.61 -28.97 -1.14
CA ILE A 3 -18.99 -28.32 0.12
C ILE A 3 -19.92 -29.24 0.89
N GLU A 4 -19.58 -29.53 2.15
CA GLU A 4 -20.35 -30.37 3.07
C GLU A 4 -20.77 -29.56 4.30
N GLU A 5 -22.04 -29.55 4.66
CA GLU A 5 -22.53 -28.89 5.88
C GLU A 5 -22.32 -29.80 7.09
N LEU A 6 -21.65 -29.27 8.11
CA LEU A 6 -21.38 -29.92 9.39
C LEU A 6 -21.90 -29.03 10.53
N LYS A 7 -22.26 -29.66 11.67
CA LYS A 7 -22.66 -28.95 12.89
C LYS A 7 -21.79 -29.42 14.05
N TYR A 8 -21.13 -28.47 14.71
CA TYR A 8 -20.35 -28.75 15.92
C TYR A 8 -20.75 -27.78 17.04
N LYS A 9 -20.72 -28.30 18.27
CA LYS A 9 -20.95 -27.45 19.45
C LYS A 9 -19.71 -26.65 19.80
N VAL A 10 -19.91 -25.48 20.42
CA VAL A 10 -18.80 -24.63 20.90
C VAL A 10 -17.84 -25.44 21.75
N ARG A 11 -18.32 -26.35 22.63
CA ARG A 11 -17.45 -27.23 23.44
C ARG A 11 -16.45 -28.06 22.62
N ASP A 12 -16.86 -28.49 21.43
CA ASP A 12 -16.04 -29.35 20.58
C ASP A 12 -14.94 -28.49 19.92
N ILE A 13 -15.29 -27.25 19.51
CA ILE A 13 -14.35 -26.30 18.92
C ILE A 13 -13.30 -25.83 19.93
N VAL A 14 -13.72 -25.48 21.15
CA VAL A 14 -12.82 -24.95 22.19
C VAL A 14 -11.91 -26.05 22.78
N LYS A 15 -12.27 -27.33 22.58
CA LYS A 15 -11.44 -28.44 23.05
C LYS A 15 -10.05 -28.39 22.38
N GLY A 16 -8.99 -28.39 23.21
CA GLY A 16 -7.61 -28.30 22.73
C GLY A 16 -7.23 -26.93 22.13
N TYR A 17 -7.99 -25.87 22.43
CA TYR A 17 -7.62 -24.52 21.99
C TYR A 17 -6.32 -24.06 22.62
N THR A 18 -5.40 -23.64 21.76
CA THR A 18 -4.12 -22.99 22.09
C THR A 18 -3.95 -21.75 21.22
N ASP A 19 -3.35 -20.71 21.77
CA ASP A 19 -3.01 -19.46 21.06
C ASP A 19 -1.56 -19.18 21.41
N ASP A 20 -0.64 -19.56 20.54
CA ASP A 20 0.79 -19.59 20.75
C ASP A 20 1.46 -18.89 19.56
N GLU A 21 2.44 -18.03 19.83
CA GLU A 21 3.14 -17.28 18.77
C GLU A 21 3.99 -18.17 17.88
N GLU A 22 4.55 -19.27 18.43
CA GLU A 22 5.44 -20.17 17.70
C GLU A 22 4.65 -21.24 16.93
N ASN A 23 3.61 -21.84 17.57
CA ASN A 23 2.85 -22.98 17.04
C ASN A 23 1.53 -22.57 16.36
N GLY A 24 1.23 -21.27 16.35
CA GLY A 24 0.00 -20.73 15.77
C GLY A 24 -1.22 -20.93 16.68
N VAL A 25 -2.41 -20.80 16.11
CA VAL A 25 -3.66 -20.94 16.84
C VAL A 25 -4.39 -22.21 16.43
N ARG A 26 -4.54 -23.11 17.35
CA ARG A 26 -5.19 -24.41 17.13
C ARG A 26 -6.47 -24.55 17.97
N ALA A 27 -7.45 -25.23 17.41
CA ALA A 27 -8.72 -25.55 18.07
C ALA A 27 -9.20 -26.95 17.63
N PHE A 28 -10.39 -27.37 18.08
CA PHE A 28 -10.98 -28.65 17.70
C PHE A 28 -10.02 -29.82 17.93
N SER A 29 -9.53 -29.94 19.17
CA SER A 29 -8.54 -30.95 19.59
C SER A 29 -7.23 -30.90 18.79
N GLY A 30 -6.83 -29.71 18.30
CA GLY A 30 -5.62 -29.50 17.48
C GLY A 30 -5.80 -29.75 15.98
N SER A 31 -6.98 -30.22 15.57
CA SER A 31 -7.27 -30.54 14.15
C SER A 31 -7.63 -29.32 13.31
N LEU A 32 -7.98 -28.20 13.90
CA LEU A 32 -8.32 -26.96 13.20
C LEU A 32 -7.23 -25.93 13.38
N ASP A 33 -6.61 -25.51 12.28
CA ASP A 33 -5.79 -24.30 12.25
C ASP A 33 -6.71 -23.07 12.14
N VAL A 34 -6.82 -22.32 13.25
CA VAL A 34 -7.71 -21.16 13.32
C VAL A 34 -7.07 -19.93 12.70
N ARG A 35 -5.73 -19.89 12.63
CA ARG A 35 -4.97 -18.79 12.04
C ARG A 35 -3.90 -19.32 11.09
N PRO A 36 -4.31 -19.91 9.96
CA PRO A 36 -3.34 -20.31 8.96
C PRO A 36 -2.47 -19.12 8.50
N PRO A 37 -1.27 -19.36 7.96
CA PRO A 37 -0.30 -18.29 7.65
C PRO A 37 -0.81 -17.15 6.77
N TYR A 38 -1.83 -17.38 5.96
CA TYR A 38 -2.43 -16.38 5.09
C TYR A 38 -3.47 -15.49 5.81
N GLN A 39 -4.01 -15.91 6.95
CA GLN A 39 -4.99 -15.15 7.72
C GLN A 39 -4.29 -14.00 8.48
N ARG A 40 -5.08 -12.94 8.73
CA ARG A 40 -4.64 -11.79 9.53
C ARG A 40 -4.65 -12.11 11.03
N GLU A 41 -3.99 -11.26 11.80
CA GLU A 41 -4.09 -11.32 13.26
C GLU A 41 -5.50 -10.95 13.76
N PHE A 42 -5.74 -11.23 15.04
CA PHE A 42 -7.01 -10.88 15.67
C PHE A 42 -7.19 -9.36 15.76
N ILE A 43 -8.29 -8.84 15.22
CA ILE A 43 -8.56 -7.40 15.10
C ILE A 43 -9.89 -6.94 15.70
N TYR A 44 -10.74 -7.86 16.19
CA TYR A 44 -12.00 -7.45 16.79
C TYR A 44 -11.75 -6.64 18.06
N SER A 45 -12.38 -5.44 18.14
CA SER A 45 -12.46 -4.67 19.37
C SER A 45 -13.27 -5.40 20.43
N ASP A 46 -13.12 -4.99 21.69
CA ASP A 46 -13.87 -5.58 22.82
C ASP A 46 -15.38 -5.54 22.58
N ASP A 47 -15.89 -4.46 22.01
CA ASP A 47 -17.33 -4.35 21.63
C ASP A 47 -17.75 -5.41 20.62
N LYS A 48 -16.92 -5.69 19.61
CA LYS A 48 -17.22 -6.71 18.61
C LYS A 48 -17.15 -8.11 19.21
N GLN A 49 -16.18 -8.38 20.07
CA GLN A 49 -16.05 -9.64 20.81
C GLN A 49 -17.27 -9.87 21.71
N GLN A 50 -17.69 -8.86 22.47
CA GLN A 50 -18.87 -8.90 23.31
C GLN A 50 -20.13 -9.25 22.49
N LYS A 51 -20.35 -8.60 21.35
CA LYS A 51 -21.51 -8.87 20.47
C LYS A 51 -21.54 -10.31 19.97
N VAL A 52 -20.40 -10.94 19.69
CA VAL A 52 -20.33 -12.35 19.31
C VAL A 52 -20.88 -13.22 20.46
N ILE A 53 -20.41 -13.00 21.70
CA ILE A 53 -20.84 -13.80 22.86
C ILE A 53 -22.31 -13.53 23.21
N GLU A 54 -22.76 -12.28 23.13
CA GLU A 54 -24.19 -11.95 23.32
C GLU A 54 -25.10 -12.66 22.30
N THR A 55 -24.67 -12.78 21.05
CA THR A 55 -25.37 -13.47 19.98
C THR A 55 -25.51 -14.97 20.33
N VAL A 56 -24.43 -15.59 20.82
CA VAL A 56 -24.40 -16.97 21.28
C VAL A 56 -25.31 -17.17 22.47
N LEU A 57 -25.26 -16.31 23.49
CA LEU A 57 -26.13 -16.37 24.68
C LEU A 57 -27.62 -16.26 24.36
N LYS A 58 -27.98 -15.41 23.37
CA LYS A 58 -29.35 -15.25 22.91
C LYS A 58 -29.83 -16.39 22.02
N GLY A 59 -28.96 -17.32 21.67
CA GLY A 59 -29.29 -18.40 20.72
C GLY A 59 -29.54 -17.90 19.29
N TYR A 60 -29.13 -16.69 18.95
CA TYR A 60 -29.31 -16.14 17.62
C TYR A 60 -28.28 -16.74 16.65
N PRO A 61 -28.60 -16.91 15.36
CA PRO A 61 -27.70 -17.51 14.41
C PRO A 61 -26.48 -16.62 14.21
N LEU A 62 -25.26 -17.18 14.38
CA LEU A 62 -24.05 -16.63 13.84
C LEU A 62 -23.95 -16.96 12.35
N ASN A 63 -23.30 -16.11 11.56
CA ASN A 63 -22.96 -16.48 10.19
C ASN A 63 -22.17 -17.79 10.16
N VAL A 64 -22.31 -18.54 9.08
CA VAL A 64 -21.63 -19.82 8.85
C VAL A 64 -20.11 -19.68 8.89
N PHE A 65 -19.44 -20.78 9.20
CA PHE A 65 -17.98 -20.89 9.23
C PHE A 65 -17.51 -21.74 8.05
N TYR A 66 -16.41 -21.39 7.42
CA TYR A 66 -15.86 -22.14 6.29
C TYR A 66 -14.52 -22.75 6.67
N TRP A 67 -14.43 -24.08 6.58
CA TRP A 67 -13.24 -24.87 6.85
C TRP A 67 -12.72 -25.49 5.56
N GLY A 68 -11.44 -25.32 5.25
CA GLY A 68 -10.75 -25.99 4.14
C GLY A 68 -10.08 -27.26 4.60
N THR A 69 -10.09 -28.29 3.77
CA THR A 69 -9.23 -29.48 3.96
C THR A 69 -7.78 -29.14 3.64
N THR A 70 -6.82 -29.69 4.40
CA THR A 70 -5.38 -29.42 4.25
C THR A 70 -4.64 -30.48 3.42
N GLY A 71 -5.34 -31.46 2.86
CA GLY A 71 -4.71 -32.64 2.25
C GLY A 71 -4.30 -33.71 3.27
N ILE A 72 -4.33 -33.42 4.57
CA ILE A 72 -4.10 -34.38 5.66
C ILE A 72 -5.47 -34.75 6.22
N VAL A 73 -5.77 -36.05 6.26
CA VAL A 73 -7.07 -36.54 6.75
C VAL A 73 -7.32 -36.08 8.20
N GLY A 74 -8.47 -35.43 8.42
CA GLY A 74 -8.87 -34.95 9.74
C GLY A 74 -8.21 -33.63 10.17
N GLN A 75 -7.42 -32.99 9.32
CA GLN A 75 -6.88 -31.66 9.54
C GLN A 75 -7.59 -30.63 8.67
N PHE A 76 -7.89 -29.49 9.27
CA PHE A 76 -8.61 -28.41 8.65
C PHE A 76 -7.92 -27.06 8.87
N GLU A 77 -8.14 -26.14 7.96
CA GLU A 77 -7.80 -24.73 8.11
C GLU A 77 -9.07 -23.88 8.08
N LEU A 78 -9.12 -22.83 8.87
CA LEU A 78 -10.24 -21.91 8.91
C LEU A 78 -10.16 -20.93 7.73
N ILE A 79 -11.08 -21.02 6.79
CA ILE A 79 -11.15 -20.12 5.62
C ILE A 79 -11.88 -18.82 6.00
N ASP A 80 -13.07 -18.90 6.62
CA ASP A 80 -13.79 -17.74 7.16
C ASP A 80 -14.42 -18.05 8.51
N GLY A 81 -14.60 -17.01 9.32
CA GLY A 81 -15.08 -17.08 10.70
C GLY A 81 -13.99 -16.97 11.76
N GLN A 82 -12.73 -16.66 11.38
CA GLN A 82 -11.60 -16.56 12.30
C GLN A 82 -11.88 -15.67 13.50
N GLN A 83 -12.35 -14.44 13.28
CA GLN A 83 -12.59 -13.48 14.35
C GLN A 83 -13.67 -13.94 15.33
N ARG A 84 -14.71 -14.60 14.82
CA ARG A 84 -15.80 -15.19 15.62
C ARG A 84 -15.30 -16.40 16.41
N THR A 85 -14.55 -17.29 15.79
CA THR A 85 -13.94 -18.46 16.44
C THR A 85 -13.01 -18.03 17.57
N LEU A 86 -12.12 -17.08 17.30
CA LEU A 86 -11.18 -16.54 18.31
C LEU A 86 -11.93 -15.87 19.47
N SER A 87 -12.97 -15.05 19.18
CA SER A 87 -13.78 -14.43 20.25
C SER A 87 -14.39 -15.49 21.17
N ILE A 88 -14.99 -16.55 20.61
CA ILE A 88 -15.60 -17.62 21.39
C ILE A 88 -14.54 -18.39 22.20
N CYS A 89 -13.46 -18.84 21.55
CA CYS A 89 -12.42 -19.63 22.21
C CYS A 89 -11.73 -18.85 23.33
N ARG A 90 -11.36 -17.60 23.07
CA ARG A 90 -10.71 -16.71 24.06
C ARG A 90 -11.61 -16.42 25.24
N PHE A 91 -12.92 -16.19 25.01
CA PHE A 91 -13.87 -15.98 26.09
C PHE A 91 -14.01 -17.22 26.97
N VAL A 92 -14.23 -18.40 26.40
CA VAL A 92 -14.35 -19.66 27.16
C VAL A 92 -13.07 -19.98 27.94
N LYS A 93 -11.92 -19.57 27.45
CA LYS A 93 -10.62 -19.68 28.17
C LYS A 93 -10.40 -18.58 29.23
N GLY A 94 -11.31 -17.60 29.34
CA GLY A 94 -11.23 -16.54 30.34
C GLY A 94 -10.26 -15.41 29.99
N ALA A 95 -9.92 -15.25 28.70
CA ALA A 95 -8.98 -14.23 28.25
C ALA A 95 -9.53 -12.79 28.31
N TYR A 96 -10.85 -12.62 28.39
CA TYR A 96 -11.51 -11.32 28.52
C TYR A 96 -12.89 -11.47 29.22
N SER A 97 -13.49 -10.35 29.62
CA SER A 97 -14.82 -10.26 30.21
C SER A 97 -15.82 -9.60 29.27
N ILE A 98 -17.10 -9.88 29.49
CA ILE A 98 -18.24 -9.26 28.81
C ILE A 98 -19.17 -8.61 29.83
N LYS A 99 -20.01 -7.68 29.40
CA LYS A 99 -21.13 -7.20 30.21
C LYS A 99 -22.25 -8.25 30.20
N TYR A 100 -22.55 -8.80 31.37
CA TYR A 100 -23.68 -9.70 31.60
C TYR A 100 -24.50 -9.19 32.79
N GLU A 101 -25.79 -8.88 32.55
CA GLU A 101 -26.67 -8.27 33.55
C GLU A 101 -26.07 -7.05 34.27
N GLY A 102 -25.35 -6.21 33.53
CA GLY A 102 -24.73 -4.99 34.05
C GLY A 102 -23.36 -5.16 34.69
N ASN A 103 -22.88 -6.38 34.89
CA ASN A 103 -21.60 -6.69 35.51
C ASN A 103 -20.57 -7.19 34.48
N ASP A 104 -19.29 -6.93 34.75
CA ASP A 104 -18.20 -7.50 33.95
C ASP A 104 -17.96 -8.96 34.40
N CYS A 105 -18.26 -9.92 33.51
CA CYS A 105 -18.14 -11.33 33.79
C CYS A 105 -17.19 -12.02 32.80
N THR A 106 -16.23 -12.78 33.32
CA THR A 106 -15.50 -13.79 32.57
C THR A 106 -16.40 -15.01 32.34
N PHE A 107 -16.00 -15.94 31.49
CA PHE A 107 -16.78 -17.18 31.27
C PHE A 107 -17.03 -17.94 32.57
N GLN A 108 -16.02 -18.09 33.43
CA GLN A 108 -16.12 -18.77 34.74
C GLN A 108 -17.00 -17.99 35.73
N GLY A 109 -17.13 -16.68 35.56
CA GLY A 109 -17.99 -15.83 36.39
C GLY A 109 -19.47 -15.84 35.99
N LEU A 110 -19.82 -16.42 34.85
CA LEU A 110 -21.21 -16.54 34.40
C LEU A 110 -21.97 -17.61 35.21
N PRO A 111 -23.30 -17.47 35.36
CA PRO A 111 -24.17 -18.56 35.85
C PRO A 111 -23.99 -19.86 35.04
N GLN A 112 -24.17 -21.03 35.70
CA GLN A 112 -23.92 -22.34 35.08
C GLN A 112 -24.80 -22.63 33.84
N ASP A 113 -26.01 -22.12 33.83
CA ASP A 113 -26.94 -22.23 32.70
C ASP A 113 -26.47 -21.39 31.50
N ALA A 114 -25.94 -20.17 31.75
CA ALA A 114 -25.34 -19.34 30.71
C ALA A 114 -24.07 -19.99 30.13
N GLN A 115 -23.19 -20.54 30.98
CA GLN A 115 -22.01 -21.30 30.52
C GLN A 115 -22.44 -22.50 29.66
N ASN A 116 -23.45 -23.24 30.10
CA ASN A 116 -23.99 -24.40 29.38
C ASN A 116 -24.61 -23.99 28.05
N SER A 117 -25.33 -22.86 27.99
CA SER A 117 -25.90 -22.32 26.75
C SER A 117 -24.80 -22.02 25.74
N ILE A 118 -23.68 -21.36 26.17
CA ILE A 118 -22.56 -21.10 25.31
C ILE A 118 -21.91 -22.40 24.81
N LEU A 119 -21.61 -23.34 25.70
CA LEU A 119 -20.94 -24.59 25.35
C LEU A 119 -21.76 -25.51 24.45
N ASN A 120 -23.10 -25.45 24.56
CA ASN A 120 -24.01 -26.25 23.74
C ASN A 120 -24.44 -25.55 22.44
N TYR A 121 -24.11 -24.29 22.25
CA TYR A 121 -24.43 -23.55 21.02
C TYR A 121 -23.84 -24.26 19.80
N GLU A 122 -24.69 -24.49 18.77
CA GLU A 122 -24.26 -25.14 17.52
C GLU A 122 -23.79 -24.15 16.50
N LEU A 123 -22.57 -24.40 15.97
CA LEU A 123 -21.98 -23.69 14.86
C LEU A 123 -22.23 -24.45 13.56
N THR A 124 -22.73 -23.75 12.54
CA THR A 124 -22.87 -24.29 11.19
C THR A 124 -21.56 -24.09 10.43
N ILE A 125 -20.96 -25.17 9.97
CA ILE A 125 -19.65 -25.20 9.33
C ILE A 125 -19.79 -25.78 7.93
N TYR A 126 -19.30 -25.08 6.94
CA TYR A 126 -19.14 -25.60 5.58
C TYR A 126 -17.70 -26.06 5.37
N LYS A 127 -17.56 -27.40 5.30
CA LYS A 127 -16.27 -28.02 4.95
C LYS A 127 -16.09 -27.96 3.44
N CYS A 128 -15.03 -27.28 3.00
CA CYS A 128 -14.68 -27.06 1.60
C CYS A 128 -13.51 -27.95 1.21
N ASP A 129 -13.72 -28.81 0.23
CA ASP A 129 -12.69 -29.70 -0.33
C ASP A 129 -12.50 -29.36 -1.81
N GLY A 130 -11.26 -29.08 -2.21
CA GLY A 130 -10.90 -28.65 -3.56
C GLY A 130 -9.47 -28.17 -3.65
N THR A 131 -9.05 -27.70 -4.84
CA THR A 131 -7.71 -27.12 -5.04
C THR A 131 -7.60 -25.78 -4.31
N ASP A 132 -6.37 -25.32 -4.09
CA ASP A 132 -6.13 -24.01 -3.44
C ASP A 132 -6.73 -22.85 -4.25
N GLU A 133 -6.70 -22.94 -5.61
CA GLU A 133 -7.32 -21.98 -6.50
C GLU A 133 -8.85 -21.96 -6.36
N GLU A 134 -9.50 -23.12 -6.26
CA GLU A 134 -10.95 -23.22 -6.08
C GLU A 134 -11.39 -22.66 -4.73
N LYS A 135 -10.65 -23.01 -3.65
CA LYS A 135 -10.89 -22.49 -2.30
C LYS A 135 -10.75 -20.97 -2.27
N LEU A 136 -9.71 -20.43 -2.94
CA LEU A 136 -9.46 -19.00 -3.01
C LEU A 136 -10.57 -18.26 -3.75
N ALA A 137 -10.94 -18.71 -4.96
CA ALA A 137 -12.01 -18.09 -5.74
C ALA A 137 -13.34 -18.09 -4.97
N TRP A 138 -13.61 -19.16 -4.21
CA TRP A 138 -14.77 -19.22 -3.33
C TRP A 138 -14.65 -18.25 -2.15
N PHE A 139 -13.47 -18.17 -1.55
CA PHE A 139 -13.18 -17.26 -0.43
C PHE A 139 -13.32 -15.77 -0.82
N GLU A 140 -12.90 -15.40 -2.02
CA GLU A 140 -13.17 -14.07 -2.58
C GLU A 140 -14.69 -13.81 -2.66
N THR A 141 -15.44 -14.79 -3.10
CA THR A 141 -16.91 -14.69 -3.26
C THR A 141 -17.62 -14.50 -1.94
N ILE A 142 -17.30 -15.27 -0.89
CA ILE A 142 -18.00 -15.20 0.40
C ILE A 142 -17.63 -13.96 1.22
N ASN A 143 -16.46 -13.39 1.01
CA ASN A 143 -16.01 -12.18 1.71
C ASN A 143 -16.63 -10.87 1.20
N ILE A 144 -17.41 -10.90 0.11
CA ILE A 144 -18.09 -9.70 -0.43
C ILE A 144 -19.03 -9.06 0.61
N ALA A 145 -19.60 -9.83 1.53
CA ALA A 145 -20.58 -9.37 2.51
C ALA A 145 -20.02 -9.10 3.93
N SER A 146 -18.72 -9.37 4.18
CA SER A 146 -18.07 -9.20 5.48
C SER A 146 -17.04 -8.05 5.45
N GLU A 147 -16.22 -7.91 6.50
CA GLU A 147 -15.09 -6.99 6.47
C GLU A 147 -14.08 -7.48 5.42
N ALA A 148 -14.19 -6.92 4.22
CA ALA A 148 -13.48 -7.39 3.03
C ALA A 148 -11.99 -7.55 3.28
N LEU A 149 -11.43 -8.68 2.84
CA LEU A 149 -9.99 -8.88 2.83
C LEU A 149 -9.33 -7.87 1.87
N THR A 150 -8.16 -7.42 2.23
CA THR A 150 -7.34 -6.65 1.32
C THR A 150 -6.83 -7.55 0.18
N ALA A 151 -6.50 -6.94 -0.95
CA ALA A 151 -5.91 -7.68 -2.06
C ALA A 151 -4.62 -8.42 -1.67
N GLN A 152 -3.89 -7.89 -0.67
CA GLN A 152 -2.69 -8.57 -0.16
C GLN A 152 -3.02 -9.77 0.73
N GLU A 153 -4.05 -9.68 1.54
CA GLU A 153 -4.51 -10.83 2.35
C GLU A 153 -4.95 -11.99 1.45
N LEU A 154 -5.58 -11.69 0.32
CA LEU A 154 -5.94 -12.69 -0.70
C LEU A 154 -4.70 -13.32 -1.35
N ARG A 155 -3.73 -12.51 -1.78
CA ARG A 155 -2.47 -13.03 -2.33
C ARG A 155 -1.71 -13.89 -1.33
N ASN A 156 -1.75 -13.54 -0.05
CA ASN A 156 -1.11 -14.33 1.00
C ASN A 156 -1.70 -15.75 1.10
N ALA A 157 -2.99 -15.92 0.82
CA ALA A 157 -3.62 -17.24 0.79
C ALA A 157 -3.09 -18.12 -0.35
N VAL A 158 -2.89 -17.55 -1.54
CA VAL A 158 -2.39 -18.28 -2.72
C VAL A 158 -0.92 -18.68 -2.59
N TYR A 159 -0.10 -17.75 -2.08
CA TYR A 159 1.35 -17.87 -2.08
C TYR A 159 1.89 -18.24 -0.71
N THR A 160 1.12 -19.03 0.06
CA THR A 160 1.54 -19.55 1.37
C THR A 160 2.82 -20.41 1.24
N GLY A 161 3.80 -20.17 2.11
CA GLY A 161 5.06 -20.88 2.13
C GLY A 161 6.03 -20.31 3.18
N ALA A 162 7.24 -20.89 3.24
CA ALA A 162 8.29 -20.46 4.17
C ALA A 162 8.66 -18.98 3.95
N TRP A 163 8.80 -18.57 2.70
CA TRP A 163 9.08 -17.20 2.31
C TRP A 163 8.03 -16.21 2.84
N LEU A 164 6.73 -16.49 2.61
CA LEU A 164 5.67 -15.61 3.08
C LEU A 164 5.62 -15.54 4.61
N SER A 165 5.81 -16.66 5.29
CA SER A 165 5.84 -16.71 6.76
C SER A 165 6.95 -15.84 7.32
N ASP A 166 8.14 -15.88 6.70
CA ASP A 166 9.27 -15.03 7.07
C ASP A 166 9.02 -13.55 6.71
N ALA A 167 8.48 -13.25 5.52
CA ALA A 167 8.09 -11.89 5.14
C ALA A 167 7.09 -11.27 6.14
N LYS A 168 6.09 -12.04 6.58
CA LYS A 168 5.12 -11.59 7.59
C LYS A 168 5.77 -11.28 8.94
N ARG A 169 6.83 -11.99 9.33
CA ARG A 169 7.59 -11.70 10.55
C ARG A 169 8.21 -10.30 10.49
N TYR A 170 8.72 -9.88 9.32
CA TYR A 170 9.31 -8.55 9.13
C TYR A 170 8.28 -7.44 9.00
N PHE A 171 7.12 -7.68 8.35
CA PHE A 171 6.26 -6.60 7.86
C PHE A 171 4.83 -6.60 8.42
N SER A 172 4.36 -7.67 9.06
CA SER A 172 2.92 -7.90 9.27
C SER A 172 2.47 -8.04 10.71
N LYS A 173 3.33 -7.86 11.69
CA LYS A 173 2.99 -7.84 13.12
C LYS A 173 2.99 -6.41 13.66
N THR A 174 2.23 -6.14 14.71
CA THR A 174 2.05 -4.79 15.29
C THR A 174 3.38 -4.08 15.60
N ASN A 175 4.35 -4.78 16.17
CA ASN A 175 5.68 -4.25 16.50
C ASN A 175 6.77 -4.89 15.62
N CYS A 176 6.48 -5.15 14.36
CA CYS A 176 7.41 -5.81 13.47
C CYS A 176 8.66 -4.94 13.19
N PRO A 177 9.77 -5.58 12.75
CA PRO A 177 11.01 -4.88 12.43
C PRO A 177 10.84 -3.72 11.45
N ALA A 178 9.92 -3.83 10.48
CA ALA A 178 9.66 -2.76 9.51
C ALA A 178 9.10 -1.49 10.16
N VAL A 179 8.23 -1.63 11.17
CA VAL A 179 7.70 -0.49 11.93
C VAL A 179 8.81 0.15 12.77
N SER A 180 9.61 -0.64 13.47
CA SER A 180 10.70 -0.13 14.29
C SER A 180 11.79 0.54 13.46
N PHE A 181 12.10 0.03 12.28
CA PHE A 181 13.18 0.52 11.42
C PHE A 181 12.76 1.70 10.54
N GLY A 182 11.55 1.65 9.96
CA GLY A 182 11.09 2.57 8.91
C GLY A 182 9.68 3.14 9.08
N GLY A 183 9.01 2.91 10.20
CA GLY A 183 7.61 3.33 10.42
C GLY A 183 7.37 4.84 10.34
N ASP A 184 8.42 5.65 10.47
CA ASP A 184 8.35 7.10 10.25
C ASP A 184 8.33 7.49 8.76
N TYR A 185 8.66 6.57 7.87
CA TYR A 185 8.79 6.81 6.43
C TYR A 185 7.79 6.01 5.58
N ILE A 186 7.02 5.11 6.19
CA ILE A 186 6.03 4.30 5.49
C ILE A 186 4.68 4.37 6.19
N LYS A 187 3.61 4.50 5.41
CA LYS A 187 2.24 4.45 5.90
C LYS A 187 1.70 3.03 5.75
N GLY A 188 0.89 2.62 6.70
CA GLY A 188 0.15 1.36 6.62
C GLY A 188 0.00 0.68 7.98
N THR A 189 -0.98 -0.17 8.06
CA THR A 189 -1.29 -1.00 9.23
C THR A 189 -0.67 -2.39 9.00
N PRO A 190 0.34 -2.81 9.79
CA PRO A 190 1.02 -4.10 9.58
C PRO A 190 0.04 -5.29 9.56
N ASN A 191 -0.87 -5.34 10.52
CA ASN A 191 -1.86 -6.43 10.66
C ASN A 191 -2.82 -6.55 9.46
N ARG A 192 -2.98 -5.46 8.69
CA ARG A 192 -3.75 -5.42 7.44
C ARG A 192 -2.88 -5.68 6.21
N GLN A 193 -1.65 -6.07 6.41
CA GLN A 193 -0.67 -6.38 5.36
C GLN A 193 -0.28 -5.18 4.46
N GLU A 194 -0.65 -3.95 4.83
CA GLU A 194 -0.48 -2.76 4.00
C GLU A 194 1.00 -2.38 3.81
N ILE A 195 1.83 -2.58 4.85
CA ILE A 195 3.28 -2.34 4.76
C ILE A 195 3.91 -3.38 3.82
N LEU A 196 3.60 -4.67 4.01
CA LEU A 196 4.08 -5.74 3.14
C LEU A 196 3.70 -5.48 1.68
N GLU A 197 2.43 -5.16 1.42
CA GLU A 197 1.95 -4.86 0.07
C GLU A 197 2.71 -3.69 -0.57
N THR A 198 2.98 -2.65 0.21
CA THR A 198 3.71 -1.48 -0.28
C THR A 198 5.14 -1.83 -0.68
N VAL A 199 5.85 -2.59 0.15
CA VAL A 199 7.24 -3.00 -0.14
C VAL A 199 7.28 -3.97 -1.33
N LEU A 200 6.33 -4.89 -1.41
CA LEU A 200 6.19 -5.79 -2.57
C LEU A 200 5.95 -5.03 -3.88
N LYS A 201 5.11 -4.01 -3.87
CA LYS A 201 4.91 -3.14 -5.04
C LYS A 201 6.20 -2.43 -5.45
N TRP A 202 6.99 -1.98 -4.49
CA TRP A 202 8.25 -1.31 -4.79
C TRP A 202 9.26 -2.23 -5.47
N ILE A 203 9.48 -3.43 -4.89
CA ILE A 203 10.47 -4.37 -5.43
C ILE A 203 10.00 -5.00 -6.76
N SER A 204 8.74 -5.36 -6.89
CA SER A 204 8.22 -5.91 -8.15
C SER A 204 8.33 -4.90 -9.30
N ASN A 205 8.03 -3.62 -9.02
CA ASN A 205 8.18 -2.55 -10.01
C ASN A 205 9.65 -2.33 -10.43
N SER A 206 10.63 -2.53 -9.53
CA SER A 206 12.06 -2.43 -9.91
C SER A 206 12.48 -3.53 -10.89
N GLN A 207 11.84 -4.70 -10.79
CA GLN A 207 12.08 -5.85 -11.67
C GLN A 207 11.19 -5.82 -12.94
N GLY A 208 10.28 -4.86 -13.08
CA GLY A 208 9.36 -4.75 -14.22
C GLY A 208 8.29 -5.84 -14.27
N ILE A 209 7.99 -6.50 -13.14
CA ILE A 209 7.00 -7.57 -13.01
C ILE A 209 5.84 -7.14 -12.12
N THR A 210 4.75 -7.90 -12.15
CA THR A 210 3.62 -7.68 -11.25
C THR A 210 3.94 -8.18 -9.84
N LEU A 211 3.27 -7.61 -8.82
CA LEU A 211 3.38 -8.07 -7.43
C LEU A 211 3.02 -9.55 -7.29
N THR A 212 1.98 -9.99 -8.00
CA THR A 212 1.53 -11.38 -8.04
C THR A 212 2.61 -12.32 -8.59
N GLU A 213 3.25 -11.92 -9.66
CA GLU A 213 4.35 -12.66 -10.28
C GLU A 213 5.57 -12.72 -9.36
N TYR A 214 5.91 -11.61 -8.69
CA TYR A 214 6.97 -11.60 -7.68
C TYR A 214 6.71 -12.63 -6.57
N MET A 215 5.52 -12.63 -5.97
CA MET A 215 5.15 -13.59 -4.93
C MET A 215 5.14 -15.04 -5.43
N SER A 216 4.72 -15.26 -6.68
CA SER A 216 4.74 -16.59 -7.31
C SER A 216 6.18 -17.11 -7.46
N ASN A 217 7.10 -16.26 -7.91
CA ASN A 217 8.50 -16.63 -8.14
C ASN A 217 9.21 -16.99 -6.82
N HIS A 218 8.87 -16.29 -5.73
CA HIS A 218 9.50 -16.47 -4.42
C HIS A 218 8.77 -17.46 -3.50
N LYS A 219 7.61 -18.02 -3.90
CA LYS A 219 6.77 -18.89 -3.05
C LYS A 219 7.57 -20.02 -2.35
N ASN A 220 8.55 -20.58 -3.04
CA ASN A 220 9.34 -21.74 -2.59
C ASN A 220 10.68 -21.36 -1.92
N ASP A 221 10.97 -20.06 -1.79
CA ASP A 221 12.20 -19.61 -1.15
C ASP A 221 12.17 -19.88 0.35
N ALA A 222 13.34 -20.14 0.93
CA ALA A 222 13.45 -20.50 2.35
C ALA A 222 13.16 -19.33 3.30
N ASN A 223 13.43 -18.09 2.87
CA ASN A 223 13.24 -16.87 3.66
C ASN A 223 12.98 -15.65 2.76
N ALA A 224 12.68 -14.51 3.38
CA ALA A 224 12.39 -13.24 2.72
C ALA A 224 13.51 -12.20 2.98
N GLU A 225 14.74 -12.63 3.18
CA GLU A 225 15.87 -11.71 3.46
C GLU A 225 16.11 -10.71 2.34
N GLU A 226 15.94 -11.10 1.07
CA GLU A 226 16.07 -10.18 -0.07
C GLU A 226 15.08 -9.01 0.05
N LEU A 227 13.82 -9.31 0.32
CA LEU A 227 12.77 -8.30 0.50
C LEU A 227 13.06 -7.39 1.71
N TRP A 228 13.56 -7.97 2.80
CA TRP A 228 13.93 -7.22 4.01
C TRP A 228 15.13 -6.31 3.77
N ASN A 229 16.17 -6.80 3.12
CA ASN A 229 17.36 -6.03 2.77
C ASN A 229 17.02 -4.87 1.84
N TYR A 230 16.23 -5.14 0.79
CA TYR A 230 15.73 -4.09 -0.11
C TYR A 230 14.99 -2.97 0.67
N PHE A 231 14.06 -3.34 1.55
CA PHE A 231 13.37 -2.36 2.38
C PHE A 231 14.33 -1.52 3.23
N GLN A 232 15.31 -2.16 3.86
CA GLN A 232 16.31 -1.46 4.66
C GLN A 232 17.15 -0.50 3.81
N GLU A 233 17.54 -0.89 2.60
CA GLU A 233 18.28 -0.04 1.68
C GLU A 233 17.48 1.19 1.30
N VAL A 234 16.21 1.02 0.94
CA VAL A 234 15.31 2.14 0.65
C VAL A 234 15.25 3.12 1.82
N ILE A 235 15.01 2.62 3.03
CA ILE A 235 14.86 3.50 4.21
C ILE A 235 16.19 4.16 4.60
N ARG A 236 17.32 3.44 4.52
CA ARG A 236 18.65 4.03 4.75
C ARG A 236 18.95 5.16 3.75
N TRP A 237 18.62 4.93 2.48
CA TRP A 237 18.78 5.95 1.44
C TRP A 237 17.92 7.19 1.75
N VAL A 238 16.65 7.01 2.10
CA VAL A 238 15.77 8.13 2.48
C VAL A 238 16.34 8.92 3.66
N LYS A 239 16.76 8.23 4.72
CA LYS A 239 17.38 8.86 5.90
C LYS A 239 18.66 9.61 5.54
N ARG A 240 19.45 9.06 4.62
CA ARG A 240 20.69 9.70 4.16
C ARG A 240 20.41 10.97 3.35
N VAL A 241 19.42 10.95 2.46
CA VAL A 241 19.06 12.08 1.58
C VAL A 241 18.35 13.19 2.37
N PHE A 242 17.31 12.84 3.12
CA PHE A 242 16.39 13.83 3.72
C PHE A 242 16.60 14.06 5.22
N GLY A 243 17.31 13.18 5.92
CA GLY A 243 17.56 13.29 7.35
C GLY A 243 16.31 12.93 8.18
N ALA A 244 15.91 13.83 9.09
CA ALA A 244 14.76 13.60 9.98
C ALA A 244 13.44 13.50 9.22
N SER A 245 12.55 12.60 9.70
CA SER A 245 11.24 12.37 9.09
C SER A 245 10.26 13.49 9.38
N THR A 246 9.37 13.75 8.42
CA THR A 246 8.18 14.60 8.58
C THR A 246 6.92 13.75 8.39
N LYS A 247 5.76 14.30 8.78
CA LYS A 247 4.47 13.61 8.67
C LYS A 247 4.14 13.23 7.22
N GLU A 248 4.47 14.10 6.27
CA GLU A 248 4.20 13.97 4.84
C GLU A 248 4.99 12.80 4.24
N MET A 249 6.21 12.57 4.72
CA MET A 249 7.12 11.52 4.25
C MET A 249 6.53 10.12 4.37
N LYS A 250 5.63 9.88 5.32
CA LYS A 250 4.95 8.57 5.46
C LYS A 250 4.13 8.17 4.24
N SER A 251 3.67 9.14 3.45
CA SER A 251 2.81 8.89 2.27
C SER A 251 3.59 8.88 0.95
N VAL A 252 4.89 9.13 0.98
CA VAL A 252 5.76 9.10 -0.21
C VAL A 252 6.06 7.65 -0.61
N GLN A 253 6.05 7.37 -1.91
CA GLN A 253 6.39 6.05 -2.46
C GLN A 253 7.91 5.89 -2.61
N TRP A 254 8.59 5.75 -1.47
CA TRP A 254 10.05 5.80 -1.40
C TRP A 254 10.75 4.76 -2.24
N GLY A 255 10.25 3.51 -2.26
CA GLY A 255 10.85 2.48 -3.10
C GLY A 255 10.79 2.82 -4.59
N THR A 256 9.70 3.44 -5.05
CA THR A 256 9.60 3.91 -6.45
C THR A 256 10.63 4.99 -6.76
N LEU A 257 10.86 5.93 -5.83
CA LEU A 257 11.88 6.96 -5.98
C LEU A 257 13.29 6.37 -5.88
N TYR A 258 13.52 5.47 -4.93
CA TYR A 258 14.77 4.75 -4.78
C TYR A 258 15.15 4.05 -6.09
N ASN A 259 14.25 3.21 -6.62
CA ASN A 259 14.48 2.46 -7.86
C ASN A 259 14.84 3.35 -9.05
N LYS A 260 14.28 4.57 -9.08
CA LYS A 260 14.51 5.54 -10.17
C LYS A 260 15.79 6.36 -9.97
N CYS A 261 16.12 6.68 -8.73
CA CYS A 261 17.03 7.77 -8.42
C CYS A 261 18.33 7.36 -7.71
N HIS A 262 18.37 6.18 -7.04
CA HIS A 262 19.48 5.84 -6.15
C HIS A 262 20.84 5.72 -6.87
N GLU A 263 20.84 5.30 -8.13
CA GLU A 263 22.08 5.19 -8.92
C GLU A 263 22.63 6.54 -9.39
N ASN A 264 21.73 7.51 -9.62
CA ASN A 264 22.08 8.83 -10.15
C ASN A 264 22.20 9.91 -9.06
N HIS A 265 21.54 9.69 -7.92
CA HIS A 265 21.57 10.61 -6.79
C HIS A 265 22.65 10.17 -5.81
N TYR A 266 23.88 10.34 -6.24
CA TYR A 266 25.05 10.15 -5.40
C TYR A 266 25.03 11.20 -4.28
N VAL A 267 25.13 10.73 -3.06
CA VAL A 267 25.73 11.53 -2.01
C VAL A 267 27.22 11.40 -2.28
N ASP A 268 27.86 12.45 -2.79
CA ASP A 268 29.28 12.45 -3.03
C ASP A 268 30.07 12.37 -1.71
N GLU A 269 31.38 12.28 -1.79
CA GLU A 269 32.30 12.26 -0.63
C GLU A 269 32.19 13.53 0.26
N ASN A 270 31.52 14.59 -0.22
CA ASN A 270 31.23 15.84 0.49
C ASN A 270 29.77 15.93 0.98
N ASP A 271 29.03 14.82 1.01
CA ASP A 271 27.61 14.75 1.40
C ASP A 271 26.66 15.61 0.54
N LYS A 272 27.02 15.90 -0.72
CA LYS A 272 26.14 16.57 -1.67
C LYS A 272 25.24 15.59 -2.40
N ILE A 273 24.01 16.03 -2.65
CA ILE A 273 22.94 15.23 -3.23
C ILE A 273 22.59 15.82 -4.60
N MET A 274 22.50 14.97 -5.62
CA MET A 274 21.97 15.39 -6.92
C MET A 274 20.45 15.60 -6.78
N CYS A 275 19.99 16.85 -6.88
CA CYS A 275 18.59 17.18 -6.74
C CYS A 275 18.24 18.46 -7.52
N TYR A 276 16.95 18.80 -7.53
CA TYR A 276 16.42 19.97 -8.22
C TYR A 276 16.15 21.10 -7.22
N ILE A 277 16.79 22.26 -7.42
CA ILE A 277 16.53 23.50 -6.71
C ILE A 277 16.19 24.59 -7.72
N ASP A 278 15.11 25.33 -7.50
CA ASP A 278 14.60 26.34 -8.44
C ASP A 278 14.48 25.83 -9.89
N GLY A 279 14.10 24.55 -10.06
CA GLY A 279 13.94 23.91 -11.36
C GLY A 279 15.24 23.50 -12.06
N THR A 280 16.38 23.65 -11.40
CA THR A 280 17.68 23.31 -11.95
C THR A 280 18.28 22.09 -11.25
N GLU A 281 18.70 21.09 -12.02
CA GLU A 281 19.40 19.92 -11.52
C GLU A 281 20.85 20.24 -11.15
N GLY A 282 21.30 19.81 -9.99
CA GLY A 282 22.65 20.04 -9.54
C GLY A 282 23.02 19.29 -8.25
N LEU A 283 24.32 19.32 -7.91
CA LEU A 283 24.82 18.79 -6.64
C LEU A 283 24.66 19.83 -5.53
N HIS A 284 23.78 19.55 -4.57
CA HIS A 284 23.44 20.46 -3.48
C HIS A 284 23.67 19.81 -2.12
N THR A 285 23.90 20.63 -1.12
CA THR A 285 23.99 20.18 0.27
C THR A 285 22.62 19.79 0.81
N LYS A 286 22.58 19.00 1.89
CA LYS A 286 21.32 18.69 2.60
C LYS A 286 20.61 19.95 3.09
N ALA A 287 21.34 20.97 3.49
CA ALA A 287 20.77 22.24 3.94
C ALA A 287 20.06 22.98 2.81
N GLU A 288 20.65 23.02 1.62
CA GLU A 288 20.03 23.62 0.43
C GLU A 288 18.79 22.85 0.00
N LEU A 289 18.85 21.49 -0.02
CA LEU A 289 17.69 20.66 -0.30
C LEU A 289 16.58 20.88 0.71
N GLN A 290 16.89 20.97 2.00
CA GLN A 290 15.90 21.23 3.03
C GLN A 290 15.28 22.63 2.90
N ALA A 291 16.07 23.64 2.57
CA ALA A 291 15.58 24.98 2.32
C ALA A 291 14.61 25.01 1.12
N GLU A 292 14.92 24.29 0.04
CA GLU A 292 14.03 24.14 -1.11
C GLU A 292 12.70 23.45 -0.73
N ILE A 293 12.76 22.38 0.06
CA ILE A 293 11.55 21.69 0.54
C ILE A 293 10.66 22.66 1.34
N VAL A 294 11.25 23.44 2.26
CA VAL A 294 10.52 24.45 3.05
C VAL A 294 9.90 25.51 2.14
N ARG A 295 10.69 26.06 1.20
CA ARG A 295 10.21 27.03 0.22
C ARG A 295 8.99 26.53 -0.56
N LEU A 296 9.03 25.27 -1.00
CA LEU A 296 7.94 24.63 -1.73
C LEU A 296 6.71 24.35 -0.84
N GLN A 297 6.90 24.09 0.44
CA GLN A 297 5.81 23.92 1.41
C GLN A 297 5.09 25.24 1.71
N GLU A 298 5.82 26.36 1.65
CA GLU A 298 5.28 27.70 1.88
C GLU A 298 4.67 28.33 0.61
N ASP A 299 4.88 27.74 -0.57
CA ASP A 299 4.35 28.27 -1.83
C ASP A 299 2.85 27.87 -1.98
N ASP A 300 1.98 28.86 -1.91
CA ASP A 300 0.52 28.71 -2.06
C ASP A 300 0.08 28.06 -3.39
N GLU A 301 0.93 28.06 -4.41
CA GLU A 301 0.68 27.39 -5.69
C GLU A 301 0.92 25.89 -5.63
N VAL A 302 1.73 25.39 -4.69
CA VAL A 302 2.03 23.97 -4.51
C VAL A 302 0.95 23.33 -3.64
N THR A 303 0.19 22.39 -4.20
CA THR A 303 -0.92 21.76 -3.47
C THR A 303 -0.63 20.34 -3.00
N SER A 304 0.50 19.73 -3.42
CA SER A 304 0.89 18.39 -3.04
C SER A 304 2.15 18.36 -2.19
N SER A 305 2.01 18.36 -0.88
CA SER A 305 3.15 18.23 0.06
C SER A 305 3.94 16.92 -0.12
N VAL A 306 3.28 15.82 -0.48
CA VAL A 306 3.93 14.54 -0.82
C VAL A 306 4.69 14.65 -2.15
N GLY A 307 4.15 15.40 -3.09
CA GLY A 307 4.74 15.61 -4.41
C GLY A 307 6.05 16.38 -4.39
N ILE A 308 6.28 17.19 -3.36
CA ILE A 308 7.53 17.96 -3.17
C ILE A 308 8.75 17.02 -3.18
N TYR A 309 8.68 15.90 -2.45
CA TYR A 309 9.76 14.91 -2.38
C TYR A 309 10.06 14.24 -3.73
N ASN A 310 9.01 14.04 -4.55
CA ASN A 310 9.18 13.57 -5.92
C ASN A 310 9.88 14.63 -6.80
N TYR A 311 9.40 15.88 -6.70
CA TYR A 311 9.90 16.98 -7.51
C TYR A 311 11.38 17.25 -7.27
N VAL A 312 11.79 17.38 -6.03
CA VAL A 312 13.19 17.70 -5.70
C VAL A 312 14.16 16.61 -6.16
N LEU A 313 13.70 15.38 -6.36
CA LEU A 313 14.52 14.26 -6.85
C LEU A 313 14.43 14.07 -8.38
N THR A 314 13.31 14.45 -9.02
CA THR A 314 13.04 14.10 -10.43
C THR A 314 12.83 15.29 -11.35
N GLY A 315 12.69 16.50 -10.81
CA GLY A 315 12.34 17.70 -11.57
C GLY A 315 10.92 17.70 -12.15
N ASP A 316 10.08 16.67 -11.84
CA ASP A 316 8.74 16.53 -12.40
C ASP A 316 7.74 17.48 -11.70
N GLU A 317 7.56 18.68 -12.25
CA GLU A 317 6.60 19.67 -11.73
C GLU A 317 5.17 19.17 -11.63
N LYS A 318 4.77 18.16 -12.43
CA LYS A 318 3.42 17.59 -12.37
C LYS A 318 3.13 16.98 -10.98
N LYS A 319 4.16 16.55 -10.26
CA LYS A 319 4.07 15.98 -8.91
C LYS A 319 3.70 17.01 -7.85
N LEU A 320 4.03 18.27 -8.05
CA LEU A 320 3.66 19.37 -7.14
C LEU A 320 2.16 19.68 -7.15
N SER A 321 1.42 19.17 -8.16
CA SER A 321 0.00 19.47 -8.35
C SER A 321 -0.26 20.98 -8.26
N VAL A 322 0.53 21.76 -8.99
CA VAL A 322 0.45 23.22 -9.02
C VAL A 322 -0.99 23.64 -9.28
N ARG A 323 -1.44 24.70 -8.60
CA ARG A 323 -2.80 25.21 -8.64
C ARG A 323 -3.31 25.35 -10.08
N LYS A 324 -4.46 24.76 -10.37
CA LYS A 324 -5.09 24.87 -11.70
C LYS A 324 -5.84 26.20 -11.82
N PHE A 325 -5.85 26.76 -13.02
CA PHE A 325 -6.70 27.92 -13.29
C PHE A 325 -8.17 27.57 -13.05
N PRO A 326 -8.93 28.41 -12.30
CA PRO A 326 -10.37 28.23 -12.16
C PRO A 326 -11.08 28.26 -13.51
N ASP A 327 -12.17 27.52 -13.65
CA ASP A 327 -12.96 27.45 -14.89
C ASP A 327 -13.44 28.81 -15.38
N LYS A 328 -13.72 29.73 -14.44
CA LYS A 328 -14.06 31.11 -14.75
C LYS A 328 -12.95 31.85 -15.51
N ILE A 329 -11.69 31.62 -15.14
CA ILE A 329 -10.52 32.20 -15.83
C ILE A 329 -10.33 31.56 -17.16
N LYS A 330 -10.43 30.20 -17.23
CA LYS A 330 -10.37 29.45 -18.48
C LYS A 330 -11.40 29.96 -19.48
N LEU A 331 -12.67 30.08 -19.08
CA LEU A 331 -13.75 30.60 -19.95
C LEU A 331 -13.49 32.03 -20.42
N LYS A 332 -13.02 32.88 -19.52
CA LYS A 332 -12.72 34.29 -19.86
C LYS A 332 -11.59 34.35 -20.91
N LYS A 333 -10.53 33.58 -20.74
CA LYS A 333 -9.41 33.52 -21.68
C LYS A 333 -9.83 32.92 -23.02
N TRP A 334 -10.61 31.84 -23.02
CA TRP A 334 -11.16 31.27 -24.24
C TRP A 334 -11.95 32.30 -25.07
N LYS A 335 -12.82 33.10 -24.42
CA LYS A 335 -13.53 34.21 -25.06
C LYS A 335 -12.59 35.29 -25.58
N GLN A 336 -11.59 35.70 -24.80
CA GLN A 336 -10.58 36.69 -25.21
C GLN A 336 -9.74 36.20 -26.41
N GLN A 337 -9.48 34.93 -26.53
CA GLN A 337 -8.78 34.32 -27.64
C GLN A 337 -9.70 34.01 -28.85
N GLY A 338 -11.00 34.41 -28.78
CA GLY A 338 -11.96 34.17 -29.87
C GLY A 338 -12.26 32.69 -30.13
N GLY A 339 -12.15 31.82 -29.12
CA GLY A 339 -12.29 30.38 -29.26
C GLY A 339 -11.12 29.69 -29.94
N LEU A 340 -10.00 30.41 -30.16
CA LEU A 340 -8.81 29.88 -30.86
C LEU A 340 -7.76 29.37 -29.87
N CYS A 341 -7.07 28.30 -30.23
CA CYS A 341 -5.88 27.84 -29.52
C CYS A 341 -4.75 28.88 -29.65
N ASN A 342 -4.18 29.32 -28.55
CA ASN A 342 -3.12 30.35 -28.56
C ASN A 342 -1.82 29.93 -29.28
N MET A 343 -1.64 28.63 -29.55
CA MET A 343 -0.43 28.10 -30.20
C MET A 343 -0.63 27.77 -31.69
N CYS A 344 -1.71 27.08 -32.06
CA CYS A 344 -1.96 26.67 -33.45
C CYS A 344 -3.02 27.54 -34.14
N HIS A 345 -3.65 28.46 -33.43
CA HIS A 345 -4.65 29.40 -33.93
C HIS A 345 -5.89 28.76 -34.63
N ARG A 346 -6.10 27.45 -34.39
CA ARG A 346 -7.32 26.75 -34.87
C ARG A 346 -8.46 26.92 -33.85
N PRO A 347 -9.71 26.96 -34.28
CA PRO A 347 -10.87 27.06 -33.42
C PRO A 347 -11.17 25.73 -32.73
N PHE A 348 -11.58 25.77 -31.48
CA PHE A 348 -11.99 24.62 -30.66
C PHE A 348 -13.07 25.00 -29.68
N ASP A 349 -13.93 24.05 -29.32
CA ASP A 349 -14.81 24.19 -28.19
C ASP A 349 -14.03 24.21 -26.88
N ILE A 350 -14.58 24.92 -25.88
CA ILE A 350 -13.90 25.04 -24.57
C ILE A 350 -13.66 23.69 -23.87
N SER A 351 -14.51 22.69 -24.15
CA SER A 351 -14.35 21.30 -23.65
C SER A 351 -13.04 20.66 -24.12
N ASP A 352 -12.61 20.98 -25.36
CA ASP A 352 -11.45 20.40 -26.01
C ASP A 352 -10.16 21.20 -25.78
N MET A 353 -10.24 22.17 -24.88
CA MET A 353 -9.12 23.05 -24.56
C MET A 353 -8.73 22.97 -23.08
N THR A 354 -7.46 23.23 -22.81
CA THR A 354 -6.88 23.25 -21.46
C THR A 354 -6.32 24.63 -21.15
N ALA A 355 -6.60 25.13 -19.96
CA ALA A 355 -5.91 26.31 -19.42
C ALA A 355 -4.47 25.94 -19.05
N ASP A 356 -3.52 26.75 -19.47
CA ASP A 356 -2.09 26.52 -19.31
C ASP A 356 -1.39 27.85 -18.95
N HIS A 357 -0.26 27.77 -18.25
CA HIS A 357 0.56 28.92 -17.89
C HIS A 357 1.37 29.41 -19.09
N ILE A 358 1.30 30.70 -19.43
CA ILE A 358 2.19 31.33 -20.46
C ILE A 358 3.63 31.18 -20.01
N THR A 359 3.95 31.71 -18.82
CA THR A 359 5.22 31.49 -18.14
C THR A 359 5.02 30.31 -17.20
N PRO A 360 5.81 29.20 -17.36
CA PRO A 360 5.73 28.06 -16.46
C PRO A 360 5.96 28.43 -14.99
N TRP A 361 5.33 27.68 -14.08
CA TRP A 361 5.50 27.88 -12.64
C TRP A 361 6.98 27.81 -12.21
N SER A 362 7.76 26.84 -12.71
CA SER A 362 9.20 26.72 -12.46
C SER A 362 10.05 27.92 -12.91
N LYS A 363 9.46 28.82 -13.68
CA LYS A 363 10.07 30.08 -14.11
C LYS A 363 9.40 31.29 -13.44
N GLY A 364 8.77 31.08 -12.27
CA GLY A 364 8.10 32.12 -11.50
C GLY A 364 6.71 32.53 -12.00
N GLY A 365 6.09 31.75 -12.89
CA GLY A 365 4.75 32.03 -13.42
C GLY A 365 3.69 31.71 -12.39
N LYS A 366 2.91 32.70 -11.94
CA LYS A 366 1.79 32.54 -10.99
C LYS A 366 0.50 32.13 -11.69
N THR A 367 -0.44 31.47 -10.97
CA THR A 367 -1.76 31.08 -11.45
C THR A 367 -2.74 32.26 -11.40
N ILE A 368 -2.44 33.30 -12.14
CA ILE A 368 -3.21 34.53 -12.29
C ILE A 368 -3.71 34.71 -13.73
N GLU A 369 -4.81 35.45 -13.91
CA GLU A 369 -5.43 35.66 -15.23
C GLU A 369 -4.43 36.16 -16.30
N GLY A 370 -3.50 37.04 -15.94
CA GLY A 370 -2.48 37.56 -16.86
C GLY A 370 -1.51 36.54 -17.39
N ASN A 371 -1.30 35.44 -16.66
CA ASN A 371 -0.41 34.33 -17.03
C ASN A 371 -1.17 33.12 -17.60
N CYS A 372 -2.49 33.24 -17.83
CA CYS A 372 -3.30 32.15 -18.39
C CYS A 372 -3.39 32.24 -19.93
N GLN A 373 -3.23 31.13 -20.60
CA GLN A 373 -3.60 30.93 -21.99
C GLN A 373 -4.47 29.66 -22.13
N VAL A 374 -5.20 29.52 -23.22
CA VAL A 374 -5.98 28.33 -23.52
C VAL A 374 -5.43 27.66 -24.77
N LEU A 375 -5.09 26.38 -24.65
CA LEU A 375 -4.49 25.55 -25.70
C LEU A 375 -5.37 24.34 -25.98
N CYS A 376 -5.40 23.87 -27.23
CA CYS A 376 -5.95 22.55 -27.52
C CYS A 376 -5.08 21.45 -26.89
N VAL A 377 -5.68 20.28 -26.67
CA VAL A 377 -5.01 19.14 -26.00
C VAL A 377 -3.67 18.78 -26.69
N GLU A 378 -3.66 18.78 -28.04
CA GLU A 378 -2.46 18.47 -28.83
C GLU A 378 -1.33 19.51 -28.60
N CYS A 379 -1.64 20.80 -28.62
CA CYS A 379 -0.65 21.86 -28.41
C CYS A 379 -0.16 21.88 -26.99
N ASN A 380 -1.02 21.63 -26.01
CA ASN A 380 -0.64 21.52 -24.60
C ASN A 380 0.31 20.34 -24.35
N SER A 381 0.04 19.18 -24.96
CA SER A 381 0.92 18.01 -24.92
C SER A 381 2.27 18.28 -25.57
N LYS A 382 2.30 18.94 -26.75
CA LYS A 382 3.55 19.33 -27.44
C LYS A 382 4.38 20.31 -26.64
N LYS A 383 3.76 21.26 -25.94
CA LYS A 383 4.46 22.20 -25.06
C LYS A 383 5.12 21.47 -23.89
N SER A 384 4.43 20.50 -23.31
CA SER A 384 4.95 19.64 -22.25
C SER A 384 6.08 18.72 -22.75
N ALA A 385 5.92 18.09 -23.92
CA ALA A 385 6.92 17.21 -24.54
C ALA A 385 8.21 17.95 -24.94
N LYS A 386 8.11 19.21 -25.40
CA LYS A 386 9.30 20.04 -25.65
C LYS A 386 10.11 20.32 -24.38
N LYS A 387 9.46 20.41 -23.22
CA LYS A 387 10.16 20.50 -21.92
C LYS A 387 10.90 19.19 -21.59
N GLU A 388 10.31 18.04 -21.84
CA GLU A 388 10.93 16.72 -21.59
C GLU A 388 12.13 16.47 -22.52
N VAL A 389 12.05 16.88 -23.78
CA VAL A 389 13.14 16.74 -24.74
C VAL A 389 14.30 17.69 -24.43
N ALA A 390 14.00 18.92 -24.00
CA ALA A 390 15.04 19.89 -23.59
C ALA A 390 15.78 19.48 -22.31
N MET A 391 15.17 18.68 -21.43
CA MET A 391 15.81 18.18 -20.21
C MET A 391 16.65 16.90 -20.43
N ASN A 392 16.46 16.19 -21.55
CA ASN A 392 17.14 14.92 -21.84
C ASN A 392 18.17 14.97 -22.96
N GLU A 393 18.49 16.13 -23.51
CA GLU A 393 19.50 16.26 -24.55
C GLU A 393 20.67 17.09 -24.06
N ILE A 394 21.85 16.47 -24.11
CA ILE A 394 23.12 17.17 -23.92
C ILE A 394 23.75 17.50 -25.29
N THR A 395 24.65 18.45 -25.31
CA THR A 395 25.38 18.80 -26.53
C THR A 395 26.53 17.81 -26.75
N CYS A 396 26.59 17.16 -27.90
CA CYS A 396 27.69 16.27 -28.24
C CYS A 396 29.06 17.00 -28.12
N LYS A 397 29.94 16.43 -27.34
CA LYS A 397 31.29 17.01 -27.07
C LYS A 397 32.15 17.20 -28.31
N ASN A 398 31.85 16.47 -29.39
CA ASN A 398 32.65 16.51 -30.61
C ASN A 398 32.03 17.38 -31.72
N CYS A 399 30.72 17.34 -31.96
CA CYS A 399 30.08 18.02 -33.08
C CYS A 399 29.02 19.07 -32.67
N GLY A 400 28.82 19.32 -31.37
CA GLY A 400 27.89 20.34 -30.88
C GLY A 400 26.39 20.05 -31.10
N LYS A 401 26.00 18.87 -31.63
CA LYS A 401 24.61 18.52 -31.88
C LYS A 401 23.97 17.87 -30.69
N PRO A 402 22.65 17.99 -30.51
CA PRO A 402 21.96 17.40 -29.39
C PRO A 402 22.03 15.86 -29.39
N VAL A 403 22.30 15.27 -28.23
CA VAL A 403 22.42 13.83 -28.03
C VAL A 403 21.92 13.47 -26.62
N LYS A 404 21.33 12.28 -26.46
CA LYS A 404 20.94 11.79 -25.13
C LYS A 404 22.18 11.40 -24.31
N PRO A 405 22.24 11.70 -23.00
CA PRO A 405 23.34 11.30 -22.13
C PRO A 405 23.61 9.79 -22.22
N GLY A 406 24.89 9.42 -22.28
CA GLY A 406 25.31 8.02 -22.38
C GLY A 406 25.13 7.35 -23.75
N MET A 407 24.55 8.04 -24.74
CA MET A 407 24.34 7.52 -26.09
C MET A 407 25.43 7.96 -27.06
N PHE A 408 25.62 7.18 -28.13
CA PHE A 408 26.48 7.62 -29.24
C PHE A 408 25.76 8.68 -30.07
N CYS A 409 26.51 9.73 -30.43
CA CYS A 409 26.00 10.78 -31.28
C CYS A 409 25.68 10.21 -32.68
N GLN A 410 24.43 10.29 -33.11
CA GLN A 410 24.01 9.81 -34.44
C GLN A 410 24.64 10.56 -35.63
N PHE A 411 25.26 11.72 -35.38
CA PHE A 411 25.89 12.54 -36.44
C PHE A 411 27.39 12.32 -36.56
N CYS A 412 28.08 11.97 -35.48
CA CYS A 412 29.53 11.81 -35.50
C CYS A 412 30.07 10.57 -34.80
N GLY A 413 29.18 9.71 -34.26
CA GLY A 413 29.56 8.47 -33.61
C GLY A 413 30.23 8.59 -32.24
N THR A 414 30.39 9.79 -31.70
CA THR A 414 31.07 9.99 -30.40
C THR A 414 30.14 9.60 -29.25
N LYS A 415 30.65 8.83 -28.28
CA LYS A 415 29.94 8.50 -27.04
C LYS A 415 29.98 9.73 -26.11
N ASN A 416 28.79 10.13 -25.60
CA ASN A 416 28.64 11.33 -24.75
C ASN A 416 28.10 10.96 -23.37
#